data_9eafa49eef743f060fe3df0f06428023
#
_entry.id   9eafa49eef743f060fe3df0f06428023
#
_cell.length_a   1.000
_cell.length_b   1.000
_cell.length_c   1.000
_cell.angle_alpha   90.00
_cell.angle_beta   90.00
_cell.angle_gamma   90.00
#
_symmetry.space_group_name_H-M   'P 1'
#
loop_
_entity.id
_entity.type
_entity.pdbx_description
1 polymer ?
#
loop_
_entity_poly.entity_id
_entity_poly.type
_entity_poly.pdbx_seq_one_letter_code
_entity_poly.pdbx_strand_id
1 'polypeptide(L)'
;MKKEEFNLILEEGEGLKVEFKEKFSDEVIESLVAFANHKGGRVVIGIDKKKNLKGVSINEESVQNWINEIKTKTFHALLPLSKIEKINGKNIVIFEIQESQIKPVSFKGRFFIRKENSNHLMNAPEITIESFNSQSKSSDAVLVEGFTTKDLNFAEIKRVIDLINKRKEVKIKINIIDFLVKYNLIRDNKLTLASLLLFSDKFVSKRVVQAGVFQSDLIIKDELVCDNYLILQADELSEFIKKHISKMTFIVDKPQNIQKWEYPLEALRELVINLIAHRDYSQTATIRIFPDKIIFSNYGGLPQEYKVEDFILGKRSSYIRNKLIARIFKDAGIIEEYSSGLARIVNSCKENSNRKPIFNVDRTSFSVEIESLNKDKIRRGVEKVGEKGGQISGQISGQIISDREKEIIEIIRGNPKVSRGELSKKIKINPSAIQKHLEKLKEKGILKRVGADKGGHWEVLE
;
A
#
# COMPACT_ATOMS: atom_id res chain seq x y z
N MET A 1 -25.35 10.82 14.90
CA MET A 1 -24.57 12.07 15.12
C MET A 1 -24.95 12.65 16.46
N LYS A 2 -23.96 13.01 17.30
CA LYS A 2 -24.26 13.73 18.54
C LYS A 2 -24.73 15.14 18.18
N LYS A 3 -25.64 15.73 18.99
CA LYS A 3 -26.17 17.09 18.79
C LYS A 3 -25.03 18.13 18.65
N GLU A 4 -23.90 17.88 19.30
CA GLU A 4 -22.68 18.68 19.24
C GLU A 4 -22.03 18.68 17.84
N GLU A 5 -21.96 17.53 17.17
CA GLU A 5 -21.39 17.39 15.82
C GLU A 5 -22.26 18.11 14.76
N PHE A 6 -23.57 18.09 14.94
CA PHE A 6 -24.49 18.84 14.09
C PHE A 6 -24.36 20.36 14.28
N ASN A 7 -24.22 20.80 15.53
CA ASN A 7 -23.98 22.21 15.81
C ASN A 7 -22.68 22.72 15.19
N LEU A 8 -21.62 21.92 15.23
CA LEU A 8 -20.35 22.25 14.56
C LEU A 8 -20.51 22.43 13.04
N ILE A 9 -21.31 21.58 12.37
CA ILE A 9 -21.61 21.72 10.94
C ILE A 9 -22.39 23.01 10.66
N LEU A 10 -23.34 23.38 11.53
CA LEU A 10 -24.08 24.64 11.41
C LEU A 10 -23.22 25.88 11.69
N GLU A 11 -22.27 25.77 12.62
CA GLU A 11 -21.29 26.83 12.91
C GLU A 11 -20.33 27.02 11.75
N GLU A 12 -19.81 25.93 11.17
CA GLU A 12 -18.94 25.96 9.98
C GLU A 12 -19.64 26.67 8.81
N GLY A 13 -20.95 26.42 8.63
CA GLY A 13 -21.74 27.06 7.59
C GLY A 13 -21.41 26.59 6.16
N GLU A 14 -22.07 27.23 5.17
CA GLU A 14 -21.77 26.97 3.78
C GLU A 14 -20.37 27.48 3.43
N GLY A 15 -19.57 26.65 2.72
CA GLY A 15 -18.19 26.95 2.37
C GLY A 15 -17.59 25.92 1.44
N LEU A 16 -16.28 25.79 1.49
CA LEU A 16 -15.52 24.88 0.63
C LEU A 16 -15.87 23.40 0.82
N LYS A 17 -16.45 23.02 1.97
CA LYS A 17 -16.71 21.62 2.33
C LYS A 17 -18.15 21.31 2.72
N VAL A 18 -18.99 22.31 2.93
CA VAL A 18 -20.35 22.14 3.40
C VAL A 18 -21.31 22.96 2.55
N GLU A 19 -22.47 22.38 2.22
CA GLU A 19 -23.57 23.01 1.53
C GLU A 19 -24.89 22.60 2.17
N PHE A 20 -25.84 23.53 2.30
CA PHE A 20 -27.19 23.30 2.82
C PHE A 20 -28.22 23.32 1.70
N LYS A 21 -29.17 22.40 1.75
CA LYS A 21 -30.31 22.34 0.83
C LYS A 21 -31.58 21.99 1.58
N GLU A 22 -32.70 22.61 1.22
CA GLU A 22 -33.99 22.31 1.86
C GLU A 22 -34.53 20.93 1.46
N LYS A 23 -34.33 20.55 0.19
CA LYS A 23 -34.82 19.30 -0.40
C LYS A 23 -33.83 18.73 -1.40
N PHE A 24 -33.98 17.45 -1.72
CA PHE A 24 -33.21 16.83 -2.78
C PHE A 24 -33.66 17.41 -4.15
N SER A 25 -32.69 17.79 -4.98
CA SER A 25 -32.89 18.34 -6.32
C SER A 25 -31.59 18.22 -7.13
N ASP A 26 -31.65 18.60 -8.40
CA ASP A 26 -30.48 18.66 -9.28
C ASP A 26 -29.35 19.53 -8.68
N GLU A 27 -29.66 20.57 -7.90
CA GLU A 27 -28.66 21.39 -7.19
C GLU A 27 -27.85 20.63 -6.16
N VAL A 28 -28.43 19.59 -5.53
CA VAL A 28 -27.68 18.67 -4.65
C VAL A 28 -26.64 17.92 -5.44
N ILE A 29 -27.01 17.43 -6.64
CA ILE A 29 -26.10 16.68 -7.51
C ILE A 29 -24.97 17.59 -8.05
N GLU A 30 -25.31 18.83 -8.41
CA GLU A 30 -24.33 19.85 -8.81
C GLU A 30 -23.32 20.12 -7.70
N SER A 31 -23.80 20.26 -6.45
CA SER A 31 -22.91 20.50 -5.29
C SER A 31 -22.01 19.29 -5.00
N LEU A 32 -22.53 18.07 -5.10
CA LEU A 32 -21.74 16.85 -4.95
C LEU A 32 -20.68 16.73 -6.06
N VAL A 33 -21.02 17.09 -7.30
CA VAL A 33 -20.07 17.13 -8.43
C VAL A 33 -19.00 18.19 -8.20
N ALA A 34 -19.39 19.39 -7.75
CA ALA A 34 -18.45 20.46 -7.45
C ALA A 34 -17.47 20.09 -6.33
N PHE A 35 -17.96 19.42 -5.28
CA PHE A 35 -17.13 18.89 -4.21
C PHE A 35 -16.20 17.76 -4.70
N ALA A 36 -16.72 16.82 -5.50
CA ALA A 36 -15.92 15.73 -6.07
C ALA A 36 -14.79 16.25 -6.97
N ASN A 37 -15.03 17.34 -7.69
CA ASN A 37 -14.02 18.00 -8.52
C ASN A 37 -13.05 18.90 -7.72
N HIS A 38 -13.31 19.16 -6.44
CA HIS A 38 -12.44 19.94 -5.57
C HIS A 38 -11.72 19.06 -4.54
N LYS A 39 -12.06 19.14 -3.28
CA LYS A 39 -11.42 18.40 -2.15
C LYS A 39 -12.40 17.55 -1.35
N GLY A 40 -13.50 17.16 -1.98
CA GLY A 40 -14.61 16.51 -1.30
C GLY A 40 -15.42 17.48 -0.47
N GLY A 41 -16.52 17.00 0.14
CA GLY A 41 -17.40 17.81 0.97
C GLY A 41 -18.70 17.11 1.32
N ARG A 42 -19.60 17.85 1.96
CA ARG A 42 -20.88 17.37 2.47
C ARG A 42 -22.03 18.24 1.98
N VAL A 43 -23.12 17.61 1.57
CA VAL A 43 -24.38 18.28 1.31
C VAL A 43 -25.37 17.83 2.39
N VAL A 44 -25.91 18.79 3.14
CA VAL A 44 -26.89 18.54 4.20
C VAL A 44 -28.26 18.96 3.70
N ILE A 45 -29.18 18.01 3.61
CA ILE A 45 -30.53 18.20 3.09
C ILE A 45 -31.52 18.30 4.29
N GLY A 46 -32.42 19.25 4.23
CA GLY A 46 -33.39 19.55 5.29
C GLY A 46 -33.05 20.82 6.05
N ILE A 47 -32.12 21.63 5.56
CA ILE A 47 -31.72 22.92 6.16
C ILE A 47 -31.82 23.99 5.07
N ASP A 48 -32.40 25.16 5.44
CA ASP A 48 -32.47 26.31 4.55
C ASP A 48 -31.17 27.15 4.57
N LYS A 49 -31.05 28.09 3.65
CA LYS A 49 -29.89 29.01 3.54
C LYS A 49 -29.70 29.89 4.78
N LYS A 50 -30.73 30.05 5.60
CA LYS A 50 -30.66 30.79 6.87
C LYS A 50 -30.29 29.89 8.05
N LYS A 51 -29.87 28.66 7.77
CA LYS A 51 -29.52 27.62 8.74
C LYS A 51 -30.72 27.13 9.61
N ASN A 52 -31.97 27.38 9.16
CA ASN A 52 -33.15 26.87 9.88
C ASN A 52 -33.39 25.40 9.52
N LEU A 53 -33.64 24.58 10.51
CA LEU A 53 -33.97 23.16 10.33
C LEU A 53 -35.40 23.03 9.79
N LYS A 54 -35.54 22.67 8.53
CA LYS A 54 -36.82 22.37 7.86
C LYS A 54 -37.19 20.90 8.00
N GLY A 55 -36.21 20.02 7.85
CA GLY A 55 -36.38 18.58 7.77
C GLY A 55 -36.89 18.12 6.41
N VAL A 56 -36.79 16.82 6.18
CA VAL A 56 -37.31 16.16 4.97
C VAL A 56 -38.14 14.95 5.33
N SER A 57 -39.19 14.72 4.56
CA SER A 57 -40.04 13.52 4.69
C SER A 57 -39.41 12.42 3.83
N ILE A 58 -38.77 11.45 4.48
CA ILE A 58 -38.03 10.39 3.82
C ILE A 58 -38.14 9.05 4.55
N ASN A 59 -37.92 7.97 3.80
CA ASN A 59 -37.63 6.64 4.29
C ASN A 59 -36.30 6.15 3.67
N GLU A 60 -35.83 4.97 4.04
CA GLU A 60 -34.58 4.40 3.49
C GLU A 60 -34.62 4.20 1.96
N GLU A 61 -35.75 3.82 1.41
CA GLU A 61 -35.99 3.67 -0.03
C GLU A 61 -35.83 5.02 -0.77
N SER A 62 -36.32 6.13 -0.17
CA SER A 62 -36.17 7.48 -0.75
C SER A 62 -34.70 7.84 -0.92
N VAL A 63 -33.86 7.58 0.08
CA VAL A 63 -32.42 7.90 0.05
C VAL A 63 -31.70 7.01 -0.97
N GLN A 64 -32.07 5.74 -1.06
CA GLN A 64 -31.50 4.83 -2.06
C GLN A 64 -31.84 5.28 -3.49
N ASN A 65 -33.06 5.74 -3.72
CA ASN A 65 -33.47 6.31 -5.01
C ASN A 65 -32.65 7.57 -5.37
N TRP A 66 -32.37 8.43 -4.39
CA TRP A 66 -31.50 9.61 -4.60
C TRP A 66 -30.06 9.21 -4.95
N ILE A 67 -29.51 8.21 -4.28
CA ILE A 67 -28.17 7.69 -4.62
C ILE A 67 -28.15 7.13 -6.05
N ASN A 68 -29.16 6.38 -6.45
CA ASN A 68 -29.29 5.85 -7.81
C ASN A 68 -29.41 7.00 -8.83
N GLU A 69 -30.16 8.05 -8.52
CA GLU A 69 -30.29 9.23 -9.36
C GLU A 69 -28.95 9.98 -9.52
N ILE A 70 -28.21 10.17 -8.41
CA ILE A 70 -26.87 10.75 -8.43
C ILE A 70 -25.95 9.92 -9.35
N LYS A 71 -25.91 8.59 -9.15
CA LYS A 71 -25.10 7.66 -9.92
C LYS A 71 -25.39 7.70 -11.42
N THR A 72 -26.68 7.74 -11.79
CA THR A 72 -27.07 7.68 -13.21
C THR A 72 -26.91 9.00 -13.94
N LYS A 73 -27.07 10.12 -13.23
CA LYS A 73 -26.96 11.47 -13.81
C LYS A 73 -25.54 12.02 -13.85
N THR A 74 -24.56 11.33 -13.23
CA THR A 74 -23.16 11.78 -13.21
C THR A 74 -22.29 10.92 -14.11
N PHE A 75 -21.43 11.56 -14.91
CA PHE A 75 -20.37 10.88 -15.65
C PHE A 75 -19.08 10.94 -14.85
N HIS A 76 -18.45 9.80 -14.70
CA HIS A 76 -17.78 9.24 -13.57
C HIS A 76 -18.76 9.15 -12.40
N ALA A 77 -19.56 8.08 -12.40
CA ALA A 77 -20.67 7.86 -11.49
C ALA A 77 -20.26 8.11 -10.02
N LEU A 78 -20.93 9.06 -9.38
CA LEU A 78 -20.70 9.36 -7.96
C LEU A 78 -21.54 8.43 -7.07
N LEU A 79 -20.94 7.98 -5.99
CA LEU A 79 -21.58 7.20 -4.92
C LEU A 79 -21.27 7.87 -3.58
N PRO A 80 -22.06 8.87 -3.16
CA PRO A 80 -21.84 9.51 -1.86
C PRO A 80 -22.20 8.56 -0.72
N LEU A 81 -21.48 8.67 0.39
CA LEU A 81 -21.91 8.10 1.64
C LEU A 81 -23.13 8.87 2.14
N SER A 82 -24.19 8.16 2.53
CA SER A 82 -25.41 8.76 3.03
C SER A 82 -25.60 8.47 4.50
N LYS A 83 -26.08 9.47 5.24
CA LYS A 83 -26.46 9.35 6.65
C LYS A 83 -27.77 10.07 6.90
N ILE A 84 -28.72 9.35 7.48
CA ILE A 84 -30.00 9.93 7.93
C ILE A 84 -29.86 10.23 9.41
N GLU A 85 -30.19 11.46 9.80
CA GLU A 85 -30.17 11.89 11.20
C GLU A 85 -31.49 12.55 11.58
N LYS A 86 -31.92 12.32 12.82
CA LYS A 86 -33.13 12.94 13.37
C LYS A 86 -32.77 14.00 14.40
N ILE A 87 -33.08 15.27 14.10
CA ILE A 87 -32.76 16.42 14.94
C ILE A 87 -34.05 17.17 15.27
N ASN A 88 -34.31 17.38 16.54
CA ASN A 88 -35.53 18.02 17.02
C ASN A 88 -36.82 17.46 16.37
N GLY A 89 -36.88 16.11 16.21
CA GLY A 89 -38.00 15.42 15.60
C GLY A 89 -38.06 15.44 14.07
N LYS A 90 -37.16 16.16 13.38
CA LYS A 90 -37.09 16.29 11.92
C LYS A 90 -35.95 15.49 11.36
N ASN A 91 -36.16 14.80 10.23
CA ASN A 91 -35.10 14.06 9.53
C ASN A 91 -34.31 15.02 8.67
N ILE A 92 -33.00 14.81 8.65
CA ILE A 92 -32.07 15.40 7.70
C ILE A 92 -31.26 14.28 7.01
N VAL A 93 -30.78 14.53 5.81
CA VAL A 93 -29.88 13.61 5.08
C VAL A 93 -28.57 14.31 4.83
N ILE A 94 -27.48 13.65 5.15
CA ILE A 94 -26.14 14.11 4.88
C ILE A 94 -25.55 13.21 3.80
N PHE A 95 -25.22 13.79 2.66
CA PHE A 95 -24.40 13.14 1.66
C PHE A 95 -22.95 13.62 1.78
N GLU A 96 -22.02 12.70 1.95
CA GLU A 96 -20.60 12.98 2.00
C GLU A 96 -19.92 12.38 0.76
N ILE A 97 -19.15 13.19 0.06
CA ILE A 97 -18.38 12.77 -1.12
C ILE A 97 -16.92 13.15 -0.93
N GLN A 98 -16.03 12.23 -1.31
CA GLN A 98 -14.58 12.49 -1.35
C GLN A 98 -14.19 13.12 -2.69
N GLU A 99 -12.99 13.72 -2.73
CA GLU A 99 -12.38 14.18 -3.97
C GLU A 99 -12.31 13.04 -4.98
N SER A 100 -12.84 13.25 -6.19
CA SER A 100 -12.78 12.25 -7.24
C SER A 100 -11.35 12.07 -7.73
N GLN A 101 -10.97 10.81 -7.90
CA GLN A 101 -9.66 10.46 -8.43
C GLN A 101 -9.59 10.66 -9.95
N ILE A 102 -10.74 10.60 -10.63
CA ILE A 102 -10.86 10.83 -12.07
C ILE A 102 -11.67 12.10 -12.25
N LYS A 103 -10.99 13.17 -12.66
CA LYS A 103 -11.58 14.48 -12.89
C LYS A 103 -11.45 14.87 -14.37
N PRO A 104 -12.33 15.74 -14.84
CA PRO A 104 -13.49 16.28 -14.13
C PRO A 104 -14.70 15.35 -14.19
N VAL A 105 -15.42 15.27 -13.07
CA VAL A 105 -16.76 14.65 -13.01
C VAL A 105 -17.78 15.61 -13.60
N SER A 106 -18.79 15.09 -14.32
CA SER A 106 -19.86 15.94 -14.86
C SER A 106 -21.25 15.52 -14.40
N PHE A 107 -22.16 16.47 -14.36
CA PHE A 107 -23.58 16.29 -14.19
C PHE A 107 -24.30 16.79 -15.43
N LYS A 108 -25.04 15.92 -16.12
CA LYS A 108 -25.73 16.23 -17.38
C LYS A 108 -24.80 16.92 -18.42
N GLY A 109 -23.54 16.47 -18.51
CA GLY A 109 -22.55 17.04 -19.42
C GLY A 109 -21.96 18.39 -19.00
N ARG A 110 -22.31 18.90 -17.82
CA ARG A 110 -21.74 20.14 -17.26
C ARG A 110 -20.77 19.79 -16.15
N PHE A 111 -19.67 20.55 -16.06
CA PHE A 111 -18.59 20.35 -15.10
C PHE A 111 -18.59 21.48 -14.07
N PHE A 112 -18.76 21.17 -12.81
CA PHE A 112 -18.79 22.14 -11.71
C PHE A 112 -17.58 21.98 -10.82
N ILE A 113 -17.06 23.10 -10.29
CA ILE A 113 -15.99 23.13 -9.30
C ILE A 113 -16.39 24.03 -8.12
N ARG A 114 -16.00 23.65 -6.93
CA ARG A 114 -16.25 24.46 -5.73
C ARG A 114 -15.22 25.59 -5.62
N LYS A 115 -15.71 26.85 -5.58
CA LYS A 115 -14.90 28.04 -5.29
C LYS A 115 -15.58 28.75 -4.12
N GLU A 116 -14.88 28.87 -3.01
CA GLU A 116 -15.42 29.43 -1.77
C GLU A 116 -16.73 28.75 -1.32
N ASN A 117 -17.84 29.45 -1.37
CA ASN A 117 -19.17 28.99 -0.96
C ASN A 117 -20.12 28.72 -2.13
N SER A 118 -19.63 28.67 -3.39
CA SER A 118 -20.48 28.53 -4.56
C SER A 118 -19.93 27.51 -5.57
N ASN A 119 -20.85 26.94 -6.35
CA ASN A 119 -20.54 26.02 -7.45
C ASN A 119 -20.37 26.83 -8.72
N HIS A 120 -19.21 26.75 -9.34
CA HIS A 120 -18.89 27.42 -10.59
C HIS A 120 -18.86 26.43 -11.73
N LEU A 121 -19.50 26.79 -12.84
CA LEU A 121 -19.39 26.03 -14.09
C LEU A 121 -17.98 26.22 -14.66
N MET A 122 -17.27 25.12 -14.90
CA MET A 122 -15.95 25.16 -15.51
C MET A 122 -16.06 25.58 -16.99
N ASN A 123 -15.16 26.45 -17.42
CA ASN A 123 -14.95 26.74 -18.84
C ASN A 123 -14.07 25.69 -19.52
N ALA A 124 -13.97 25.71 -20.84
CA ALA A 124 -13.20 24.72 -21.59
C ALA A 124 -11.72 24.63 -21.19
N PRO A 125 -10.98 25.75 -20.99
CA PRO A 125 -9.63 25.70 -20.42
C PRO A 125 -9.55 25.04 -19.03
N GLU A 126 -10.44 25.37 -18.11
CA GLU A 126 -10.49 24.76 -16.76
C GLU A 126 -10.75 23.25 -16.82
N ILE A 127 -11.68 22.82 -17.70
CA ILE A 127 -11.96 21.39 -17.96
C ILE A 127 -10.69 20.68 -18.46
N THR A 128 -9.99 21.30 -19.41
CA THR A 128 -8.77 20.76 -19.99
C THR A 128 -7.67 20.66 -18.93
N ILE A 129 -7.47 21.70 -18.12
CA ILE A 129 -6.47 21.73 -17.05
C ILE A 129 -6.79 20.66 -15.99
N GLU A 130 -8.05 20.56 -15.54
CA GLU A 130 -8.44 19.53 -14.54
C GLU A 130 -8.30 18.11 -15.09
N SER A 131 -8.68 17.91 -16.35
CA SER A 131 -8.49 16.64 -17.05
C SER A 131 -6.99 16.30 -17.13
N PHE A 132 -6.16 17.25 -17.54
CA PHE A 132 -4.71 17.09 -17.62
C PHE A 132 -4.09 16.85 -16.24
N ASN A 133 -4.45 17.62 -15.22
CA ASN A 133 -3.97 17.45 -13.84
C ASN A 133 -4.40 16.10 -13.27
N SER A 134 -5.60 15.66 -13.53
CA SER A 134 -6.08 14.34 -13.13
C SER A 134 -5.34 13.21 -13.84
N GLN A 135 -4.97 13.40 -15.11
CA GLN A 135 -4.23 12.44 -15.92
C GLN A 135 -2.73 12.51 -15.67
N SER A 136 -2.15 13.69 -15.50
CA SER A 136 -0.72 13.88 -15.22
C SER A 136 -0.30 13.36 -13.83
N LYS A 137 -1.26 13.22 -12.90
CA LYS A 137 -1.03 12.53 -11.62
C LYS A 137 -0.97 11.00 -11.75
N SER A 138 -1.16 10.43 -12.95
CA SER A 138 -1.03 8.99 -13.21
C SER A 138 0.22 8.73 -14.03
N SER A 139 1.21 8.07 -13.44
CA SER A 139 2.50 7.80 -14.10
C SER A 139 2.34 6.94 -15.36
N ASP A 140 1.32 6.11 -15.43
CA ASP A 140 1.05 5.19 -16.53
C ASP A 140 0.20 5.78 -17.67
N ALA A 141 -0.31 7.01 -17.52
CA ALA A 141 -1.09 7.71 -18.54
C ALA A 141 -0.24 8.52 -19.53
N VAL A 142 1.07 8.52 -19.36
CA VAL A 142 2.02 9.19 -20.26
C VAL A 142 1.94 8.54 -21.65
N LEU A 143 1.88 9.36 -22.69
CA LEU A 143 1.91 8.89 -24.09
C LEU A 143 3.34 8.53 -24.48
N VAL A 144 3.49 7.39 -25.11
CA VAL A 144 4.80 6.87 -25.54
C VAL A 144 4.88 6.94 -27.07
N GLU A 145 5.91 7.58 -27.59
CA GLU A 145 6.14 7.69 -29.02
C GLU A 145 6.85 6.46 -29.60
N GLY A 146 6.70 6.26 -30.91
CA GLY A 146 7.36 5.15 -31.62
C GLY A 146 6.62 3.82 -31.53
N PHE A 147 5.45 3.76 -30.88
CA PHE A 147 4.64 2.54 -30.75
C PHE A 147 3.24 2.75 -31.34
N THR A 148 2.72 1.66 -31.90
CA THR A 148 1.39 1.61 -32.52
C THR A 148 0.59 0.43 -31.94
N THR A 149 -0.69 0.33 -32.30
CA THR A 149 -1.55 -0.81 -31.90
C THR A 149 -0.99 -2.16 -32.38
N LYS A 150 -0.15 -2.19 -33.43
CA LYS A 150 0.54 -3.42 -33.91
C LYS A 150 1.56 -3.97 -32.92
N ASP A 151 2.01 -3.13 -31.98
CA ASP A 151 2.98 -3.51 -30.95
C ASP A 151 2.32 -4.12 -29.71
N LEU A 152 0.98 -4.24 -29.72
CA LEU A 152 0.20 -4.83 -28.65
C LEU A 152 -0.19 -6.28 -28.96
N ASN A 153 -0.18 -7.13 -27.96
CA ASN A 153 -0.65 -8.50 -28.06
C ASN A 153 -2.18 -8.55 -27.95
N PHE A 154 -2.86 -8.73 -29.07
CA PHE A 154 -4.32 -8.76 -29.15
C PHE A 154 -4.94 -9.96 -28.46
N ALA A 155 -4.20 -11.09 -28.38
CA ALA A 155 -4.67 -12.26 -27.65
C ALA A 155 -4.76 -11.96 -26.14
N GLU A 156 -3.75 -11.27 -25.60
CA GLU A 156 -3.73 -10.86 -24.20
C GLU A 156 -4.84 -9.82 -23.92
N ILE A 157 -5.08 -8.87 -24.81
CA ILE A 157 -6.19 -7.92 -24.65
C ILE A 157 -7.54 -8.66 -24.60
N LYS A 158 -7.76 -9.63 -25.51
CA LYS A 158 -8.98 -10.45 -25.49
C LYS A 158 -9.12 -11.23 -24.18
N ARG A 159 -8.03 -11.84 -23.70
CA ARG A 159 -8.01 -12.55 -22.42
C ARG A 159 -8.44 -11.63 -21.27
N VAL A 160 -7.97 -10.40 -21.24
CA VAL A 160 -8.35 -9.41 -20.22
C VAL A 160 -9.81 -8.99 -20.35
N ILE A 161 -10.31 -8.77 -21.58
CA ILE A 161 -11.73 -8.49 -21.83
C ILE A 161 -12.60 -9.64 -21.33
N ASP A 162 -12.21 -10.88 -21.59
CA ASP A 162 -12.94 -12.07 -21.13
C ASP A 162 -12.94 -12.20 -19.62
N LEU A 163 -11.81 -11.88 -18.96
CA LEU A 163 -11.70 -11.86 -17.51
C LEU A 163 -12.64 -10.83 -16.89
N ILE A 164 -12.69 -9.63 -17.44
CA ILE A 164 -13.62 -8.57 -17.02
C ILE A 164 -15.07 -9.00 -17.23
N ASN A 165 -15.38 -9.64 -18.38
CA ASN A 165 -16.72 -10.08 -18.72
C ASN A 165 -17.24 -11.24 -17.85
N LYS A 166 -16.35 -12.08 -17.31
CA LYS A 166 -16.75 -13.14 -16.36
C LYS A 166 -17.34 -12.59 -15.08
N ARG A 167 -17.05 -11.36 -14.72
CA ARG A 167 -17.49 -10.70 -13.47
C ARG A 167 -18.69 -9.77 -13.65
N LYS A 168 -18.94 -9.30 -14.87
CA LYS A 168 -20.03 -8.34 -15.15
C LYS A 168 -21.29 -9.07 -15.54
N GLU A 169 -22.42 -8.70 -14.94
CA GLU A 169 -23.75 -9.18 -15.36
C GLU A 169 -24.01 -8.80 -16.82
N VAL A 170 -23.62 -7.58 -17.23
CA VAL A 170 -23.72 -7.11 -18.62
C VAL A 170 -22.35 -7.23 -19.29
N LYS A 171 -22.23 -8.17 -20.22
CA LYS A 171 -21.00 -8.40 -20.99
C LYS A 171 -20.63 -7.20 -21.86
N ILE A 172 -19.37 -6.83 -21.83
CA ILE A 172 -18.82 -5.79 -22.67
C ILE A 172 -18.59 -6.38 -24.08
N LYS A 173 -19.50 -6.11 -25.00
CA LYS A 173 -19.34 -6.45 -26.42
C LYS A 173 -18.71 -5.29 -27.15
N ILE A 174 -17.39 -5.17 -27.07
CA ILE A 174 -16.60 -4.12 -27.77
C ILE A 174 -15.43 -4.77 -28.50
N ASN A 175 -15.02 -4.15 -29.61
CA ASN A 175 -13.80 -4.53 -30.29
C ASN A 175 -12.57 -4.05 -29.48
N ILE A 176 -11.38 -4.51 -29.88
CA ILE A 176 -10.13 -4.21 -29.16
C ILE A 176 -9.84 -2.70 -29.13
N ILE A 177 -10.07 -1.98 -30.24
CA ILE A 177 -9.81 -0.55 -30.32
C ILE A 177 -10.73 0.22 -29.37
N ASP A 178 -12.02 -0.11 -29.37
CA ASP A 178 -12.99 0.52 -28.46
C ASP A 178 -12.66 0.21 -26.99
N PHE A 179 -12.14 -0.99 -26.70
CA PHE A 179 -11.63 -1.32 -25.37
C PHE A 179 -10.47 -0.41 -24.98
N LEU A 180 -9.46 -0.25 -25.86
CA LEU A 180 -8.32 0.61 -25.60
C LEU A 180 -8.75 2.08 -25.37
N VAL A 181 -9.69 2.59 -26.17
CA VAL A 181 -10.24 3.94 -26.01
C VAL A 181 -11.00 4.07 -24.70
N LYS A 182 -11.90 3.14 -24.40
CA LYS A 182 -12.71 3.13 -23.16
C LYS A 182 -11.88 3.17 -21.89
N TYR A 183 -10.74 2.46 -21.88
CA TYR A 183 -9.83 2.43 -20.74
C TYR A 183 -8.74 3.49 -20.79
N ASN A 184 -8.81 4.44 -21.74
CA ASN A 184 -7.81 5.49 -21.97
C ASN A 184 -6.39 4.94 -22.21
N LEU A 185 -6.29 3.77 -22.83
CA LEU A 185 -5.01 3.12 -23.17
C LEU A 185 -4.44 3.62 -24.49
N ILE A 186 -5.31 4.21 -25.33
CA ILE A 186 -4.96 4.94 -26.54
C ILE A 186 -5.63 6.30 -26.51
N ARG A 187 -4.90 7.34 -26.91
CA ARG A 187 -5.38 8.71 -27.02
C ARG A 187 -4.66 9.40 -28.18
N ASP A 188 -5.42 10.07 -29.04
CA ASP A 188 -4.89 10.75 -30.23
C ASP A 188 -3.99 9.83 -31.09
N ASN A 189 -4.42 8.58 -31.29
CA ASN A 189 -3.68 7.51 -31.95
C ASN A 189 -2.31 7.15 -31.34
N LYS A 190 -2.00 7.64 -30.14
CA LYS A 190 -0.79 7.30 -29.39
C LYS A 190 -1.11 6.37 -28.23
N LEU A 191 -0.23 5.42 -27.95
CA LEU A 191 -0.37 4.50 -26.84
C LEU A 191 0.10 5.13 -25.54
N THR A 192 -0.58 4.80 -24.44
CA THR A 192 -0.13 5.16 -23.10
C THR A 192 0.90 4.17 -22.60
N LEU A 193 1.69 4.55 -21.58
CA LEU A 193 2.60 3.64 -20.90
C LEU A 193 1.85 2.43 -20.32
N ALA A 194 0.62 2.64 -19.79
CA ALA A 194 -0.22 1.55 -19.30
C ALA A 194 -0.51 0.51 -20.38
N SER A 195 -0.84 0.91 -21.61
CA SER A 195 -1.13 -0.03 -22.69
C SER A 195 0.07 -0.91 -23.04
N LEU A 196 1.27 -0.31 -23.05
CA LEU A 196 2.51 -1.02 -23.34
C LEU A 196 2.91 -1.95 -22.20
N LEU A 197 2.78 -1.50 -20.95
CA LEU A 197 3.05 -2.34 -19.77
C LEU A 197 2.08 -3.52 -19.66
N LEU A 198 0.81 -3.32 -20.00
CA LEU A 198 -0.21 -4.37 -19.93
C LEU A 198 -0.13 -5.37 -21.07
N PHE A 199 0.18 -4.90 -22.30
CA PHE A 199 -0.10 -5.68 -23.51
C PHE A 199 1.04 -5.76 -24.54
N SER A 200 2.21 -5.15 -24.31
CA SER A 200 3.30 -5.18 -25.30
C SER A 200 4.44 -6.11 -24.89
N ASP A 201 4.84 -6.98 -25.80
CA ASP A 201 6.03 -7.83 -25.60
C ASP A 201 7.35 -7.04 -25.66
N LYS A 202 7.33 -5.85 -26.25
CA LYS A 202 8.48 -4.94 -26.32
C LYS A 202 8.78 -4.24 -24.98
N PHE A 203 7.86 -4.33 -24.00
CA PHE A 203 7.99 -3.71 -22.67
C PHE A 203 8.30 -4.70 -21.54
N VAL A 204 8.69 -5.91 -21.86
CA VAL A 204 9.06 -6.98 -20.89
C VAL A 204 10.04 -6.47 -19.85
N SER A 205 11.15 -5.84 -20.26
CA SER A 205 12.20 -5.34 -19.34
C SER A 205 11.69 -4.29 -18.32
N LYS A 206 10.60 -3.59 -18.62
CA LYS A 206 9.98 -2.61 -17.71
C LYS A 206 9.04 -3.24 -16.68
N ARG A 207 8.57 -4.46 -16.94
CA ARG A 207 7.63 -5.18 -16.07
C ARG A 207 8.32 -6.05 -15.02
N VAL A 208 9.62 -6.31 -15.14
CA VAL A 208 10.36 -7.27 -14.32
C VAL A 208 10.13 -7.04 -12.82
N VAL A 209 9.77 -8.12 -12.12
CA VAL A 209 9.83 -8.26 -10.68
C VAL A 209 10.80 -9.37 -10.34
N GLN A 210 11.77 -9.10 -9.48
CA GLN A 210 12.70 -10.11 -8.99
C GLN A 210 12.23 -10.63 -7.64
N ALA A 211 11.96 -11.93 -7.57
CA ALA A 211 11.65 -12.62 -6.34
C ALA A 211 12.76 -13.61 -5.99
N GLY A 212 13.29 -13.57 -4.77
CA GLY A 212 14.38 -14.43 -4.34
C GLY A 212 14.14 -15.04 -2.97
N VAL A 213 14.60 -16.26 -2.79
CA VAL A 213 14.62 -16.98 -1.52
C VAL A 213 16.04 -16.97 -0.97
N PHE A 214 16.21 -16.32 0.15
CA PHE A 214 17.51 -16.06 0.76
C PHE A 214 17.74 -16.95 1.99
N GLN A 215 18.91 -17.57 2.07
CA GLN A 215 19.36 -18.19 3.30
C GLN A 215 20.00 -17.15 4.24
N SER A 216 20.68 -16.18 3.65
CA SER A 216 21.28 -15.00 4.29
C SER A 216 21.30 -13.87 3.25
N ASP A 217 21.74 -12.68 3.62
CA ASP A 217 21.86 -11.55 2.69
C ASP A 217 22.77 -11.84 1.48
N LEU A 218 23.65 -12.85 1.59
CA LEU A 218 24.64 -13.22 0.57
C LEU A 218 24.33 -14.52 -0.17
N ILE A 219 23.38 -15.33 0.31
CA ILE A 219 23.12 -16.67 -0.24
C ILE A 219 21.67 -16.75 -0.70
N ILE A 220 21.49 -16.89 -2.02
CA ILE A 220 20.19 -17.10 -2.67
C ILE A 220 20.02 -18.60 -2.92
N LYS A 221 18.87 -19.16 -2.53
CA LYS A 221 18.51 -20.58 -2.72
C LYS A 221 17.68 -20.83 -3.97
N ASP A 222 16.79 -19.91 -4.27
CA ASP A 222 15.90 -19.97 -5.45
C ASP A 222 15.54 -18.56 -5.85
N GLU A 223 15.33 -18.35 -7.16
CA GLU A 223 14.97 -17.04 -7.69
C GLU A 223 13.95 -17.15 -8.82
N LEU A 224 13.13 -16.14 -8.96
CA LEU A 224 12.20 -15.95 -10.05
C LEU A 224 12.36 -14.54 -10.62
N VAL A 225 12.64 -14.47 -11.91
CA VAL A 225 12.54 -13.24 -12.70
C VAL A 225 11.18 -13.25 -13.39
N CYS A 226 10.21 -12.60 -12.77
CA CYS A 226 8.83 -12.51 -13.27
C CYS A 226 8.70 -11.33 -14.22
N ASP A 227 8.61 -11.60 -15.50
CA ASP A 227 8.52 -10.60 -16.59
C ASP A 227 7.25 -10.72 -17.43
N ASN A 228 6.32 -11.58 -17.01
CA ASN A 228 5.04 -11.84 -17.65
C ASN A 228 4.13 -10.59 -17.72
N TYR A 229 2.98 -10.69 -18.39
CA TYR A 229 1.97 -9.62 -18.38
C TYR A 229 1.49 -9.33 -16.96
N LEU A 230 1.27 -8.05 -16.63
CA LEU A 230 1.04 -7.60 -15.26
C LEU A 230 -0.08 -8.35 -14.51
N ILE A 231 -1.13 -8.76 -15.23
CA ILE A 231 -2.24 -9.53 -14.65
C ILE A 231 -1.79 -10.95 -14.28
N LEU A 232 -0.93 -11.56 -15.10
CA LEU A 232 -0.40 -12.90 -14.84
C LEU A 232 0.68 -12.88 -13.74
N GLN A 233 1.42 -11.79 -13.61
CA GLN A 233 2.42 -11.64 -12.54
C GLN A 233 1.82 -11.80 -11.15
N ALA A 234 0.58 -11.35 -10.94
CA ALA A 234 -0.09 -11.46 -9.64
C ALA A 234 -0.22 -12.93 -9.18
N ASP A 235 -0.58 -13.81 -10.10
CA ASP A 235 -0.71 -15.25 -9.81
C ASP A 235 0.67 -15.91 -9.72
N GLU A 236 1.57 -15.64 -10.66
CA GLU A 236 2.91 -16.23 -10.72
C GLU A 236 3.75 -15.91 -9.48
N LEU A 237 3.77 -14.65 -9.05
CA LEU A 237 4.47 -14.24 -7.82
C LEU A 237 3.82 -14.83 -6.56
N SER A 238 2.49 -14.91 -6.52
CA SER A 238 1.77 -15.50 -5.39
C SER A 238 2.07 -17.00 -5.25
N GLU A 239 2.11 -17.73 -6.36
CA GLU A 239 2.45 -19.16 -6.35
C GLU A 239 3.94 -19.38 -6.00
N PHE A 240 4.85 -18.53 -6.49
CA PHE A 240 6.26 -18.58 -6.09
C PHE A 240 6.41 -18.39 -4.57
N ILE A 241 5.78 -17.37 -3.99
CA ILE A 241 5.82 -17.14 -2.54
C ILE A 241 5.26 -18.34 -1.80
N LYS A 242 4.09 -18.85 -2.21
CA LYS A 242 3.40 -19.96 -1.56
C LYS A 242 4.21 -21.27 -1.59
N LYS A 243 5.00 -21.49 -2.64
CA LYS A 243 5.94 -22.62 -2.75
C LYS A 243 7.03 -22.58 -1.67
N HIS A 244 7.42 -21.39 -1.23
CA HIS A 244 8.56 -21.17 -0.33
C HIS A 244 8.21 -20.79 1.11
N ILE A 245 6.92 -20.73 1.45
CA ILE A 245 6.45 -20.52 2.82
C ILE A 245 5.87 -21.80 3.42
N SER A 246 5.96 -21.94 4.73
CA SER A 246 5.53 -23.14 5.43
C SER A 246 4.08 -23.05 5.91
N LYS A 247 3.41 -24.20 5.93
CA LYS A 247 2.16 -24.41 6.65
C LYS A 247 2.46 -25.05 7.98
N MET A 248 2.05 -24.41 9.06
CA MET A 248 2.33 -24.85 10.42
C MET A 248 1.11 -25.52 11.05
N THR A 249 1.34 -26.59 11.80
CA THR A 249 0.33 -27.27 12.59
C THR A 249 0.56 -26.95 14.06
N PHE A 250 -0.41 -26.32 14.70
CA PHE A 250 -0.42 -26.06 16.13
C PHE A 250 -1.21 -27.16 16.83
N ILE A 251 -0.53 -27.90 17.70
CA ILE A 251 -1.17 -28.88 18.60
C ILE A 251 -1.77 -28.08 19.76
N VAL A 252 -3.08 -28.13 19.90
CA VAL A 252 -3.85 -27.48 20.96
C VAL A 252 -4.59 -28.55 21.75
N ASP A 253 -4.97 -28.26 23.00
CA ASP A 253 -5.73 -29.17 23.87
C ASP A 253 -7.19 -29.40 23.38
N LYS A 254 -7.38 -29.48 22.07
CA LYS A 254 -8.64 -29.77 21.37
C LYS A 254 -8.44 -30.97 20.46
N PRO A 255 -9.51 -31.75 20.13
CA PRO A 255 -9.40 -32.91 19.25
C PRO A 255 -8.84 -32.63 17.86
N GLN A 256 -8.90 -31.36 17.40
CA GLN A 256 -8.44 -30.95 16.06
C GLN A 256 -7.26 -29.98 16.18
N ASN A 257 -6.17 -30.29 15.48
CA ASN A 257 -5.02 -29.39 15.32
C ASN A 257 -5.39 -28.18 14.45
N ILE A 258 -4.85 -27.00 14.82
CA ILE A 258 -5.04 -25.79 14.03
C ILE A 258 -3.89 -25.67 13.03
N GLN A 259 -4.22 -25.59 11.74
CA GLN A 259 -3.23 -25.33 10.69
C GLN A 259 -3.28 -23.86 10.28
N LYS A 260 -2.12 -23.20 10.29
CA LYS A 260 -1.95 -21.82 9.82
C LYS A 260 -0.77 -21.73 8.87
N TRP A 261 -0.90 -20.85 7.86
CA TRP A 261 0.26 -20.46 7.07
C TRP A 261 1.21 -19.61 7.91
N GLU A 262 2.48 -19.73 7.65
CA GLU A 262 3.54 -18.94 8.28
C GLU A 262 3.33 -17.43 8.11
N TYR A 263 2.73 -17.07 6.99
CA TYR A 263 2.28 -15.71 6.67
C TYR A 263 0.83 -15.75 6.18
N PRO A 264 0.01 -14.72 6.43
CA PRO A 264 -1.37 -14.68 5.95
C PRO A 264 -1.42 -14.50 4.44
N LEU A 265 -1.96 -15.49 3.73
CA LEU A 265 -1.99 -15.51 2.26
C LEU A 265 -2.70 -14.28 1.66
N GLU A 266 -3.73 -13.79 2.34
CA GLU A 266 -4.46 -12.59 1.93
C GLU A 266 -3.57 -11.34 1.97
N ALA A 267 -2.77 -11.15 3.03
CA ALA A 267 -1.81 -10.05 3.11
C ALA A 267 -0.72 -10.15 2.04
N LEU A 268 -0.22 -11.38 1.78
CA LEU A 268 0.79 -11.59 0.74
C LEU A 268 0.24 -11.26 -0.65
N ARG A 269 -0.99 -11.72 -0.95
CA ARG A 269 -1.67 -11.40 -2.22
C ARG A 269 -1.87 -9.89 -2.38
N GLU A 270 -2.33 -9.20 -1.35
CA GLU A 270 -2.50 -7.75 -1.36
C GLU A 270 -1.16 -7.03 -1.60
N LEU A 271 -0.07 -7.50 -0.98
CA LEU A 271 1.27 -6.94 -1.19
C LEU A 271 1.78 -7.15 -2.61
N VAL A 272 1.56 -8.33 -3.21
CA VAL A 272 1.90 -8.58 -4.62
C VAL A 272 1.14 -7.64 -5.55
N ILE A 273 -0.16 -7.48 -5.33
CA ILE A 273 -1.01 -6.58 -6.13
C ILE A 273 -0.54 -5.13 -5.97
N ASN A 274 -0.28 -4.69 -4.75
CA ASN A 274 0.22 -3.34 -4.47
C ASN A 274 1.60 -3.10 -5.08
N LEU A 275 2.47 -4.10 -5.06
CA LEU A 275 3.78 -4.07 -5.70
C LEU A 275 3.65 -3.82 -7.22
N ILE A 276 2.69 -4.43 -7.89
CA ILE A 276 2.44 -4.23 -9.32
C ILE A 276 1.75 -2.89 -9.57
N ALA A 277 0.66 -2.57 -8.85
CA ALA A 277 -0.19 -1.43 -9.15
C ALA A 277 0.43 -0.07 -8.79
N HIS A 278 1.33 -0.01 -7.80
CA HIS A 278 1.83 1.25 -7.24
C HIS A 278 3.30 1.56 -7.53
N ARG A 279 4.05 0.65 -8.16
CA ARG A 279 5.48 0.84 -8.42
C ARG A 279 5.76 1.94 -9.45
N ASP A 280 6.96 2.47 -9.40
CA ASP A 280 7.58 3.21 -10.50
C ASP A 280 8.20 2.21 -11.48
N TYR A 281 7.66 2.15 -12.70
CA TYR A 281 8.10 1.21 -13.73
C TYR A 281 9.45 1.58 -14.38
N SER A 282 10.09 2.66 -13.95
CA SER A 282 11.48 2.96 -14.33
C SER A 282 12.49 2.04 -13.64
N GLN A 283 12.08 1.38 -12.54
CA GLN A 283 12.94 0.53 -11.71
C GLN A 283 12.30 -0.84 -11.46
N THR A 284 13.15 -1.82 -11.16
CA THR A 284 12.74 -3.19 -10.84
C THR A 284 12.19 -3.26 -9.42
N ALA A 285 11.06 -3.94 -9.24
CA ALA A 285 10.52 -4.25 -7.92
C ALA A 285 11.07 -5.58 -7.41
N THR A 286 11.16 -5.77 -6.10
CA THR A 286 11.74 -6.97 -5.51
C THR A 286 10.87 -7.58 -4.41
N ILE A 287 10.90 -8.92 -4.33
CA ILE A 287 10.35 -9.70 -3.23
C ILE A 287 11.50 -10.55 -2.67
N ARG A 288 11.80 -10.40 -1.39
CA ARG A 288 12.88 -11.16 -0.74
C ARG A 288 12.30 -12.00 0.39
N ILE A 289 12.44 -13.32 0.28
CA ILE A 289 11.95 -14.30 1.25
C ILE A 289 13.14 -14.79 2.06
N PHE A 290 13.18 -14.40 3.32
CA PHE A 290 14.18 -14.85 4.30
C PHE A 290 13.59 -15.94 5.21
N PRO A 291 14.40 -16.69 5.98
CA PRO A 291 13.89 -17.67 6.91
C PRO A 291 12.92 -17.11 7.95
N ASP A 292 13.10 -15.85 8.36
CA ASP A 292 12.35 -15.21 9.45
C ASP A 292 11.42 -14.06 8.99
N LYS A 293 11.43 -13.69 7.70
CA LYS A 293 10.64 -12.58 7.17
C LYS A 293 10.51 -12.58 5.65
N ILE A 294 9.52 -11.86 5.16
CA ILE A 294 9.37 -11.51 3.74
C ILE A 294 9.39 -9.99 3.60
N ILE A 295 10.12 -9.49 2.59
CA ILE A 295 10.22 -8.07 2.28
C ILE A 295 9.76 -7.84 0.85
N PHE A 296 8.77 -6.97 0.68
CA PHE A 296 8.31 -6.43 -0.61
C PHE A 296 8.86 -5.03 -0.77
N SER A 297 9.51 -4.73 -1.90
CA SER A 297 10.11 -3.43 -2.11
C SER A 297 9.80 -2.89 -3.50
N ASN A 298 9.31 -1.65 -3.53
CA ASN A 298 9.02 -0.88 -4.72
C ASN A 298 9.86 0.39 -4.76
N TYR A 299 10.24 0.79 -5.95
CA TYR A 299 10.56 2.18 -6.25
C TYR A 299 9.27 2.99 -6.37
N GLY A 300 9.33 4.24 -5.92
CA GLY A 300 8.19 5.14 -5.87
C GLY A 300 7.56 5.20 -4.48
N GLY A 301 8.06 6.13 -3.65
CA GLY A 301 7.52 6.41 -2.32
C GLY A 301 6.19 7.15 -2.34
N LEU A 302 5.70 7.54 -1.18
CA LEU A 302 4.52 8.39 -1.02
C LEU A 302 4.89 9.87 -1.15
N PRO A 303 3.98 10.72 -1.68
CA PRO A 303 4.12 12.17 -1.58
C PRO A 303 4.28 12.61 -0.11
N GLN A 304 5.00 13.73 0.11
CA GLN A 304 5.36 14.20 1.46
C GLN A 304 4.17 14.43 2.41
N GLU A 305 3.03 14.80 1.84
CA GLU A 305 1.79 15.05 2.58
C GLU A 305 1.05 13.79 3.01
N TYR A 306 1.53 12.59 2.65
CA TYR A 306 0.89 11.31 2.96
C TYR A 306 1.67 10.53 4.00
N LYS A 307 0.96 10.04 5.02
CA LYS A 307 1.49 9.14 6.05
C LYS A 307 0.83 7.77 5.92
N VAL A 308 1.62 6.72 6.09
CA VAL A 308 1.13 5.33 6.03
C VAL A 308 0.00 5.10 7.04
N GLU A 309 0.10 5.69 8.23
CA GLU A 309 -0.88 5.57 9.29
C GLU A 309 -2.27 6.07 8.87
N ASP A 310 -2.34 7.12 8.04
CA ASP A 310 -3.61 7.66 7.57
C ASP A 310 -4.36 6.67 6.67
N PHE A 311 -3.62 5.86 5.90
CA PHE A 311 -4.21 4.79 5.09
C PHE A 311 -4.63 3.60 5.95
N ILE A 312 -3.82 3.19 6.92
CA ILE A 312 -4.13 2.08 7.84
C ILE A 312 -5.38 2.42 8.67
N LEU A 313 -5.51 3.66 9.11
CA LEU A 313 -6.65 4.13 9.91
C LEU A 313 -7.88 4.51 9.07
N GLY A 314 -7.83 4.35 7.74
CA GLY A 314 -8.93 4.71 6.84
C GLY A 314 -9.23 6.21 6.77
N LYS A 315 -8.33 7.07 7.26
CA LYS A 315 -8.47 8.53 7.17
C LYS A 315 -8.27 9.06 5.75
N ARG A 316 -7.62 8.28 4.90
CA ARG A 316 -7.37 8.58 3.49
C ARG A 316 -7.65 7.36 2.62
N SER A 317 -8.19 7.61 1.43
CA SER A 317 -8.25 6.61 0.36
C SER A 317 -6.85 6.32 -0.19
N SER A 318 -6.67 5.15 -0.82
CA SER A 318 -5.38 4.73 -1.37
C SER A 318 -4.82 5.75 -2.36
N TYR A 319 -3.52 6.02 -2.27
CA TYR A 319 -2.79 6.76 -3.30
C TYR A 319 -2.46 5.80 -4.45
N ILE A 320 -3.07 6.00 -5.62
CA ILE A 320 -2.84 5.16 -6.80
C ILE A 320 -1.90 5.88 -7.76
N ARG A 321 -0.70 5.35 -7.94
CA ARG A 321 0.31 5.88 -8.87
C ARG A 321 -0.07 5.59 -10.32
N ASN A 322 -0.50 4.36 -10.61
CA ASN A 322 -0.79 3.86 -11.94
C ASN A 322 -2.30 3.61 -12.08
N LYS A 323 -3.06 4.68 -12.31
CA LYS A 323 -4.53 4.65 -12.28
C LYS A 323 -5.15 3.83 -13.40
N LEU A 324 -4.54 3.80 -14.59
CA LEU A 324 -5.07 3.05 -15.73
C LEU A 324 -4.90 1.54 -15.48
N ILE A 325 -3.73 1.12 -15.01
CA ILE A 325 -3.46 -0.27 -14.62
C ILE A 325 -4.40 -0.68 -13.49
N ALA A 326 -4.51 0.12 -12.42
CA ALA A 326 -5.38 -0.17 -11.29
C ALA A 326 -6.85 -0.28 -11.69
N ARG A 327 -7.33 0.53 -12.63
CA ARG A 327 -8.69 0.45 -13.18
C ARG A 327 -8.95 -0.88 -13.87
N ILE A 328 -8.01 -1.36 -14.68
CA ILE A 328 -8.13 -2.67 -15.32
C ILE A 328 -8.08 -3.79 -14.29
N PHE A 329 -7.18 -3.72 -13.32
CA PHE A 329 -7.08 -4.68 -12.23
C PHE A 329 -8.39 -4.76 -11.42
N LYS A 330 -9.02 -3.61 -11.13
CA LYS A 330 -10.32 -3.52 -10.47
C LYS A 330 -11.42 -4.20 -11.28
N ASP A 331 -11.55 -3.82 -12.56
CA ASP A 331 -12.58 -4.37 -13.43
C ASP A 331 -12.38 -5.87 -13.68
N ALA A 332 -11.12 -6.33 -13.73
CA ALA A 332 -10.76 -7.75 -13.81
C ALA A 332 -10.89 -8.50 -12.47
N GLY A 333 -11.12 -7.79 -11.37
CA GLY A 333 -11.32 -8.35 -10.04
C GLY A 333 -10.08 -8.81 -9.31
N ILE A 334 -8.97 -8.26 -9.68
CA ILE A 334 -7.71 -8.47 -8.99
C ILE A 334 -7.64 -7.56 -7.76
N ILE A 335 -8.13 -6.32 -7.89
CA ILE A 335 -8.24 -5.33 -6.80
C ILE A 335 -9.69 -5.24 -6.32
N GLU A 336 -9.91 -5.22 -5.02
CA GLU A 336 -11.21 -4.98 -4.39
C GLU A 336 -11.45 -3.49 -4.13
N GLU A 337 -12.75 -3.09 -4.16
CA GLU A 337 -13.16 -1.68 -4.27
C GLU A 337 -13.18 -0.91 -2.95
N TYR A 338 -13.29 -1.58 -1.78
CA TYR A 338 -13.88 -0.97 -0.57
C TYR A 338 -12.98 -0.82 0.65
N SER A 339 -11.73 -1.24 0.62
CA SER A 339 -10.86 -1.06 1.79
C SER A 339 -9.47 -0.56 1.44
N SER A 340 -8.85 0.16 2.36
CA SER A 340 -7.43 0.46 2.27
C SER A 340 -6.67 -0.88 2.32
N GLY A 341 -5.95 -1.21 1.25
CA GLY A 341 -5.15 -2.43 1.17
C GLY A 341 -4.19 -2.57 2.35
N LEU A 342 -3.64 -1.44 2.83
CA LEU A 342 -2.74 -1.43 3.98
C LEU A 342 -3.44 -1.82 5.28
N ALA A 343 -4.69 -1.39 5.51
CA ALA A 343 -5.47 -1.82 6.68
C ALA A 343 -5.74 -3.33 6.62
N ARG A 344 -6.04 -3.86 5.43
CA ARG A 344 -6.26 -5.30 5.22
C ARG A 344 -5.02 -6.11 5.53
N ILE A 345 -3.85 -5.69 5.07
CA ILE A 345 -2.57 -6.32 5.38
C ILE A 345 -2.34 -6.38 6.91
N VAL A 346 -2.55 -5.26 7.61
CA VAL A 346 -2.38 -5.20 9.07
C VAL A 346 -3.37 -6.12 9.79
N ASN A 347 -4.65 -6.13 9.38
CA ASN A 347 -5.69 -6.96 9.98
C ASN A 347 -5.43 -8.45 9.73
N SER A 348 -5.11 -8.85 8.50
CA SER A 348 -4.79 -10.25 8.16
C SER A 348 -3.56 -10.75 8.95
N CYS A 349 -2.54 -9.91 9.14
CA CYS A 349 -1.41 -10.26 9.99
C CYS A 349 -1.81 -10.45 11.45
N LYS A 350 -2.67 -9.57 12.00
CA LYS A 350 -3.20 -9.70 13.36
C LYS A 350 -4.03 -10.98 13.54
N GLU A 351 -4.93 -11.27 12.61
CA GLU A 351 -5.79 -12.47 12.63
C GLU A 351 -4.96 -13.77 12.52
N ASN A 352 -3.91 -13.77 11.70
CA ASN A 352 -2.99 -14.90 11.59
C ASN A 352 -2.03 -15.00 12.79
N SER A 353 -2.01 -14.01 13.68
CA SER A 353 -1.10 -13.91 14.83
C SER A 353 0.36 -13.56 14.46
N ASN A 354 0.58 -13.01 13.27
CA ASN A 354 1.86 -12.40 12.91
C ASN A 354 2.02 -11.05 13.64
N ARG A 355 3.24 -10.61 13.82
CA ARG A 355 3.52 -9.25 14.30
C ARG A 355 3.01 -8.22 13.29
N LYS A 356 2.79 -6.99 13.77
CA LYS A 356 2.40 -5.88 12.91
C LYS A 356 3.44 -5.69 11.79
N PRO A 357 3.03 -5.59 10.53
CA PRO A 357 3.96 -5.31 9.42
C PRO A 357 4.74 -4.02 9.63
N ILE A 358 6.00 -4.02 9.20
CA ILE A 358 6.86 -2.84 9.24
C ILE A 358 6.81 -2.18 7.86
N PHE A 359 6.41 -0.92 7.84
CA PHE A 359 6.35 -0.10 6.64
C PHE A 359 7.51 0.89 6.64
N ASN A 360 8.43 0.75 5.68
CA ASN A 360 9.53 1.69 5.46
C ASN A 360 9.22 2.48 4.20
N VAL A 361 9.00 3.77 4.36
CA VAL A 361 8.56 4.66 3.29
C VAL A 361 9.39 5.93 3.29
N ASP A 362 9.96 6.24 2.14
CA ASP A 362 10.63 7.50 1.87
C ASP A 362 10.10 8.12 0.56
N ARG A 363 10.76 9.15 0.04
CA ARG A 363 10.36 9.82 -1.20
C ARG A 363 10.52 8.96 -2.44
N THR A 364 11.43 8.01 -2.42
CA THR A 364 11.86 7.22 -3.57
C THR A 364 11.47 5.76 -3.49
N SER A 365 11.19 5.26 -2.28
CA SER A 365 10.93 3.85 -2.03
C SER A 365 9.77 3.60 -1.08
N PHE A 366 9.17 2.44 -1.25
CA PHE A 366 8.15 1.90 -0.37
C PHE A 366 8.44 0.42 -0.14
N SER A 367 8.68 0.02 1.10
CA SER A 367 8.84 -1.38 1.42
C SER A 367 8.00 -1.82 2.62
N VAL A 368 7.58 -3.09 2.57
CA VAL A 368 6.81 -3.73 3.63
C VAL A 368 7.51 -5.02 4.03
N GLU A 369 7.77 -5.16 5.32
CA GLU A 369 8.32 -6.36 5.91
C GLU A 369 7.26 -7.05 6.77
N ILE A 370 7.05 -8.35 6.57
CA ILE A 370 6.23 -9.20 7.43
C ILE A 370 7.14 -10.25 8.06
N GLU A 371 7.12 -10.30 9.39
CA GLU A 371 7.87 -11.30 10.16
C GLU A 371 7.11 -12.64 10.18
N SER A 372 7.88 -13.74 10.06
CA SER A 372 7.38 -15.09 10.19
C SER A 372 6.78 -15.35 11.58
N LEU A 373 5.75 -16.19 11.66
CA LEU A 373 5.26 -16.75 12.94
C LEU A 373 6.35 -17.56 13.69
N ASN A 374 7.36 -18.05 12.97
CA ASN A 374 8.45 -18.85 13.51
C ASN A 374 9.68 -18.04 13.94
N LYS A 375 9.67 -16.71 13.80
CA LYS A 375 10.85 -15.87 14.02
C LYS A 375 11.59 -16.19 15.32
N ASP A 376 10.87 -16.34 16.41
CA ASP A 376 11.48 -16.62 17.73
C ASP A 376 12.05 -18.04 17.82
N LYS A 377 11.45 -19.03 17.13
CA LYS A 377 11.98 -20.40 17.05
C LYS A 377 13.22 -20.47 16.14
N ILE A 378 13.22 -19.74 15.04
CA ILE A 378 14.34 -19.66 14.10
C ILE A 378 15.54 -19.00 14.79
N ARG A 379 15.33 -17.89 15.50
CA ARG A 379 16.39 -17.24 16.30
C ARG A 379 17.00 -18.19 17.34
N ARG A 380 16.17 -18.89 18.13
CA ARG A 380 16.66 -19.90 19.11
C ARG A 380 17.35 -21.08 18.43
N GLY A 381 16.94 -21.48 17.22
CA GLY A 381 17.58 -22.54 16.44
C GLY A 381 18.95 -22.11 15.89
N VAL A 382 19.09 -20.88 15.42
CA VAL A 382 20.37 -20.32 14.95
C VAL A 382 21.32 -20.13 16.11
N GLU A 383 20.86 -19.72 17.30
CA GLU A 383 21.67 -19.67 18.53
C GLU A 383 22.18 -21.05 18.92
N LYS A 384 21.36 -22.12 18.81
CA LYS A 384 21.76 -23.51 19.15
C LYS A 384 22.69 -24.14 18.08
N VAL A 385 22.58 -23.77 16.81
CA VAL A 385 23.49 -24.27 15.74
C VAL A 385 24.83 -23.53 15.79
N GLY A 386 24.85 -22.28 16.23
CA GLY A 386 26.09 -21.55 16.53
C GLY A 386 26.88 -22.13 17.68
N GLU A 387 26.26 -22.92 18.59
CA GLU A 387 26.95 -23.62 19.67
C GLU A 387 27.52 -25.01 19.26
N LYS A 388 27.13 -25.58 18.10
CA LYS A 388 27.53 -26.95 17.70
C LYS A 388 28.31 -27.08 16.39
N GLY A 389 28.55 -26.00 15.68
CA GLY A 389 29.19 -26.03 14.36
C GLY A 389 30.62 -25.48 14.38
N GLY A 390 31.61 -26.34 14.65
CA GLY A 390 33.00 -26.06 14.34
C GLY A 390 33.29 -26.19 12.83
N GLN A 391 34.07 -25.24 12.33
CA GLN A 391 34.86 -25.22 11.08
C GLN A 391 34.15 -25.41 9.73
N ILE A 392 33.96 -24.30 9.00
CA ILE A 392 34.44 -24.15 7.62
C ILE A 392 34.82 -22.66 7.43
N SER A 393 36.07 -22.47 7.03
CA SER A 393 36.71 -21.18 6.73
C SER A 393 36.21 -20.58 5.42
N GLY A 394 35.95 -19.28 5.39
CA GLY A 394 35.72 -18.50 4.18
C GLY A 394 35.56 -17.02 4.54
N GLN A 395 36.64 -16.28 4.44
CA GLN A 395 36.71 -14.84 4.62
C GLN A 395 35.74 -14.11 3.71
N ILE A 396 35.00 -13.13 4.26
CA ILE A 396 34.80 -11.78 3.74
C ILE A 396 34.08 -10.95 4.81
N SER A 397 34.55 -9.74 4.99
CA SER A 397 34.25 -8.75 6.01
C SER A 397 32.80 -8.23 6.00
N GLY A 398 32.13 -8.47 7.07
CA GLY A 398 30.87 -7.88 7.54
C GLY A 398 30.65 -8.41 8.96
N GLN A 399 31.38 -7.84 9.92
CA GLN A 399 31.55 -8.44 11.26
C GLN A 399 30.24 -8.35 12.07
N ILE A 400 29.55 -9.48 12.19
CA ILE A 400 28.44 -9.61 13.14
C ILE A 400 29.02 -9.62 14.56
N ILE A 401 28.83 -8.51 15.28
CA ILE A 401 29.17 -8.36 16.68
C ILE A 401 27.94 -8.80 17.50
N SER A 402 28.09 -9.80 18.39
CA SER A 402 27.00 -10.22 19.27
C SER A 402 26.66 -9.12 20.29
N ASP A 403 25.44 -9.14 20.84
CA ASP A 403 25.02 -8.11 21.81
C ASP A 403 25.91 -8.10 23.07
N ARG A 404 26.43 -9.26 23.47
CA ARG A 404 27.43 -9.34 24.55
C ARG A 404 28.79 -8.78 24.17
N GLU A 405 29.22 -8.94 22.91
CA GLU A 405 30.44 -8.34 22.39
C GLU A 405 30.29 -6.80 22.31
N LYS A 406 29.11 -6.28 21.98
CA LYS A 406 28.79 -4.84 22.03
C LYS A 406 28.87 -4.30 23.46
N GLU A 407 28.27 -5.03 24.43
CA GLU A 407 28.31 -4.66 25.83
C GLU A 407 29.76 -4.64 26.39
N ILE A 408 30.59 -5.60 25.98
CA ILE A 408 32.02 -5.61 26.31
C ILE A 408 32.74 -4.38 25.72
N ILE A 409 32.47 -4.05 24.46
CA ILE A 409 33.06 -2.88 23.78
C ILE A 409 32.66 -1.59 24.49
N GLU A 410 31.40 -1.42 24.88
CA GLU A 410 30.93 -0.22 25.57
C GLU A 410 31.59 -0.06 26.96
N ILE A 411 31.72 -1.15 27.69
CA ILE A 411 32.39 -1.10 28.99
C ILE A 411 33.89 -0.77 28.84
N ILE A 412 34.54 -1.29 27.79
CA ILE A 412 35.94 -1.00 27.46
C ILE A 412 36.12 0.45 26.99
N ARG A 413 35.20 0.98 26.20
CA ARG A 413 35.23 2.40 25.80
C ARG A 413 35.11 3.34 26.98
N GLY A 414 34.28 2.98 27.98
CA GLY A 414 34.14 3.76 29.20
C GLY A 414 35.33 3.61 30.18
N ASN A 415 36.00 2.45 30.16
CA ASN A 415 37.21 2.20 30.95
C ASN A 415 38.21 1.27 30.24
N PRO A 416 39.15 1.82 29.47
CA PRO A 416 40.12 1.05 28.69
C PRO A 416 41.04 0.14 29.56
N LYS A 417 41.17 0.40 30.83
CA LYS A 417 41.98 -0.39 31.76
C LYS A 417 41.21 -1.49 32.48
N VAL A 418 39.94 -1.71 32.13
CA VAL A 418 39.07 -2.71 32.75
C VAL A 418 39.69 -4.11 32.65
N SER A 419 39.73 -4.81 33.79
CA SER A 419 40.24 -6.17 33.87
C SER A 419 39.19 -7.19 33.44
N ARG A 420 39.62 -8.38 33.03
CA ARG A 420 38.75 -9.52 32.71
C ARG A 420 37.83 -9.91 33.89
N GLY A 421 38.31 -9.78 35.12
CA GLY A 421 37.52 -10.06 36.33
C GLY A 421 36.41 -9.02 36.55
N GLU A 422 36.68 -7.74 36.26
CA GLU A 422 35.68 -6.67 36.33
C GLU A 422 34.63 -6.78 35.22
N LEU A 423 35.04 -7.12 34.00
CA LEU A 423 34.10 -7.44 32.89
C LEU A 423 33.18 -8.59 33.26
N SER A 424 33.77 -9.68 33.86
CA SER A 424 33.00 -10.84 34.32
C SER A 424 31.94 -10.47 35.35
N LYS A 425 32.28 -9.60 36.31
CA LYS A 425 31.33 -9.14 37.34
C LYS A 425 30.24 -8.24 36.77
N LYS A 426 30.59 -7.33 35.85
CA LYS A 426 29.63 -6.38 35.25
C LYS A 426 28.63 -7.09 34.35
N ILE A 427 29.11 -8.01 33.49
CA ILE A 427 28.30 -8.73 32.49
C ILE A 427 27.66 -10.03 33.09
N LYS A 428 28.02 -10.38 34.29
CA LYS A 428 27.52 -11.57 35.02
C LYS A 428 27.74 -12.91 34.27
N ILE A 429 28.93 -13.06 33.65
CA ILE A 429 29.39 -14.31 33.03
C ILE A 429 30.77 -14.68 33.54
N ASN A 430 31.14 -15.96 33.41
CA ASN A 430 32.42 -16.42 33.96
C ASN A 430 33.63 -15.82 33.22
N PRO A 431 34.81 -15.68 33.87
CA PRO A 431 36.00 -15.09 33.28
C PRO A 431 36.51 -15.80 32.03
N SER A 432 36.28 -17.12 31.90
CA SER A 432 36.66 -17.89 30.71
C SER A 432 35.79 -17.53 29.47
N ALA A 433 34.53 -17.24 29.71
CA ALA A 433 33.63 -16.76 28.62
C ALA A 433 34.01 -15.33 28.17
N ILE A 434 34.37 -14.44 29.12
CA ILE A 434 34.90 -13.10 28.77
C ILE A 434 36.18 -13.25 27.94
N GLN A 435 37.10 -14.16 28.32
CA GLN A 435 38.32 -14.39 27.53
C GLN A 435 38.03 -14.77 26.09
N LYS A 436 37.09 -15.67 25.85
CA LYS A 436 36.68 -16.07 24.49
C LYS A 436 36.09 -14.92 23.70
N HIS A 437 35.28 -14.05 24.31
CA HIS A 437 34.75 -12.86 23.63
C HIS A 437 35.85 -11.83 23.29
N LEU A 438 36.80 -11.62 24.21
CA LEU A 438 37.93 -10.73 23.97
C LEU A 438 38.86 -11.26 22.85
N GLU A 439 39.08 -12.59 22.80
CA GLU A 439 39.84 -13.23 21.70
C GLU A 439 39.15 -13.05 20.37
N LYS A 440 37.84 -13.33 20.30
CA LYS A 440 37.04 -13.12 19.08
C LYS A 440 37.06 -11.66 18.61
N LEU A 441 36.98 -10.71 19.54
CA LEU A 441 37.03 -9.27 19.19
C LEU A 441 38.44 -8.86 18.68
N LYS A 442 39.51 -9.50 19.20
CA LYS A 442 40.86 -9.34 18.67
C LYS A 442 40.99 -9.92 17.26
N GLU A 443 40.52 -11.15 17.07
CA GLU A 443 40.54 -11.85 15.78
C GLU A 443 39.75 -11.08 14.71
N LYS A 444 38.67 -10.43 15.12
CA LYS A 444 37.87 -9.53 14.27
C LYS A 444 38.55 -8.18 14.02
N GLY A 445 39.71 -7.88 14.63
CA GLY A 445 40.37 -6.61 14.48
C GLY A 445 39.63 -5.41 15.11
N ILE A 446 38.63 -5.66 15.97
CA ILE A 446 37.82 -4.61 16.61
C ILE A 446 38.47 -4.15 17.92
N LEU A 447 39.26 -5.04 18.56
CA LEU A 447 39.87 -4.76 19.85
C LEU A 447 41.37 -5.11 19.82
N LYS A 448 42.19 -4.23 20.36
CA LYS A 448 43.63 -4.45 20.50
C LYS A 448 44.05 -4.27 21.94
N ARG A 449 44.99 -5.10 22.42
CA ARG A 449 45.62 -4.91 23.69
C ARG A 449 46.93 -4.15 23.51
N VAL A 450 47.07 -3.03 24.21
CA VAL A 450 48.28 -2.20 24.19
C VAL A 450 49.00 -2.27 25.51
N GLY A 451 50.28 -2.63 25.47
CA GLY A 451 51.14 -2.78 26.66
C GLY A 451 51.17 -4.19 27.27
N ALA A 452 51.84 -4.36 28.43
CA ALA A 452 52.03 -5.62 29.11
C ALA A 452 50.74 -6.17 29.73
N ASP A 453 50.69 -7.48 30.05
CA ASP A 453 49.51 -8.12 30.66
C ASP A 453 49.10 -7.51 31.99
N LYS A 454 50.07 -7.03 32.77
CA LYS A 454 49.83 -6.20 33.96
C LYS A 454 50.11 -4.73 33.61
N GLY A 455 49.06 -3.91 33.66
CA GLY A 455 49.17 -2.44 33.43
C GLY A 455 48.88 -1.95 32.00
N GLY A 456 48.70 -2.84 31.04
CA GLY A 456 48.25 -2.44 29.68
C GLY A 456 46.77 -2.06 29.63
N HIS A 457 46.31 -1.52 28.49
CA HIS A 457 44.94 -1.12 28.26
C HIS A 457 44.39 -1.70 26.98
N TRP A 458 43.07 -1.65 26.83
CA TRP A 458 42.37 -2.05 25.63
C TRP A 458 42.14 -0.84 24.71
N GLU A 459 42.33 -1.03 23.44
CA GLU A 459 42.04 -0.05 22.40
C GLU A 459 40.95 -0.63 21.48
N VAL A 460 39.87 0.11 21.33
CA VAL A 460 38.80 -0.23 20.36
C VAL A 460 39.17 0.37 19.03
N LEU A 461 39.37 -0.46 18.02
CA LEU A 461 39.68 -0.05 16.66
C LEU A 461 38.34 0.15 15.91
N GLU A 462 38.17 1.30 15.26
CA GLU A 462 36.96 1.62 14.46
C GLU A 462 36.94 0.88 13.13
#